data_219575c8149ea3e19cb9226d77f62cb4
#
_entry.id   219575c8149ea3e19cb9226d77f62cb4
#
_cell.length_a   1.000
_cell.length_b   1.000
_cell.length_c   1.000
_cell.angle_alpha   90.00
_cell.angle_beta   90.00
_cell.angle_gamma   90.00
#
_symmetry.space_group_name_H-M   'P 1'
#
loop_
_entity.id
_entity.type
_entity.pdbx_description
1 polymer ?
#
loop_
_entity_poly.entity_id
_entity_poly.type
_entity_poly.pdbx_seq_one_letter_code
_entity_poly.pdbx_strand_id
1 'polypeptide(L)'
;PPISQGNTNTCWSYSTTSYLESEVYRLYKKEVKLSEMHTVYYEYIERAKEYVKTKGTSAFAEGSEANAVTRMWKKYGIVPESEYTGMLPGQTIQNHAVMYEELLAYLKSVKASNTWNEEIVLATVKSILNSYMGAPPTTIMVDGKQISPLEYLKNVIKINPDDYISLMSLMEKIYYTKAEYDVPDNWWNSDDYYNVPLDVFMNIVKTSIKNGYTMAIGGDVSEPGYESEMQVGIIPTFDIPSEYIDENARQFRFSNESTTDDHGIHLVGYYLKDGVTWFLIKDSGAGSRNAGKDNKNFGYYFYHEDYVKLKIMNVLVHKDMVKDVLKKFTK
;
A
#
# COMPACT_ATOMS: atom_id res chain seq x y z
N PRO A 1 16.56 -3.51 3.92
CA PRO A 1 16.40 -2.32 4.77
C PRO A 1 15.21 -1.47 4.33
N PRO A 2 14.66 -0.61 5.21
CA PRO A 2 13.66 0.37 4.85
C PRO A 2 14.19 1.38 3.83
N ILE A 3 13.30 1.83 2.94
CA ILE A 3 13.60 2.86 1.93
C ILE A 3 12.60 3.98 2.13
N SER A 4 13.09 5.22 2.15
CA SER A 4 12.22 6.38 2.31
C SER A 4 11.45 6.69 1.03
N GLN A 5 10.14 6.89 1.15
CA GLN A 5 9.30 7.38 0.06
C GLN A 5 9.54 8.86 -0.28
N GLY A 6 10.37 9.55 0.53
CA GLY A 6 10.63 10.97 0.35
C GLY A 6 9.41 11.84 0.62
N ASN A 7 9.26 12.90 -0.17
CA ASN A 7 8.12 13.81 -0.12
C ASN A 7 7.05 13.37 -1.14
N THR A 8 6.42 12.25 -0.87
CA THR A 8 5.34 11.66 -1.69
C THR A 8 4.32 10.98 -0.79
N ASN A 9 3.09 10.82 -1.26
CA ASN A 9 2.05 10.03 -0.58
C ASN A 9 1.93 8.64 -1.22
N THR A 10 3.08 7.95 -1.38
CA THR A 10 3.16 6.67 -2.10
C THR A 10 3.50 5.48 -1.19
N CYS A 11 3.23 5.60 0.12
CA CYS A 11 3.45 4.55 1.13
C CYS A 11 2.87 3.19 0.71
N TRP A 12 1.68 3.19 0.11
CA TRP A 12 1.01 2.01 -0.43
C TRP A 12 1.85 1.23 -1.44
N SER A 13 2.60 1.93 -2.32
CA SER A 13 3.48 1.30 -3.30
C SER A 13 4.74 0.76 -2.64
N TYR A 14 5.37 1.55 -1.75
CA TYR A 14 6.58 1.12 -1.03
C TYR A 14 6.34 -0.09 -0.14
N SER A 15 5.29 -0.05 0.67
CA SER A 15 4.95 -1.15 1.59
C SER A 15 4.62 -2.43 0.85
N THR A 16 3.79 -2.33 -0.19
CA THR A 16 3.33 -3.52 -0.93
C THR A 16 4.42 -4.07 -1.85
N THR A 17 5.23 -3.22 -2.51
CA THR A 17 6.39 -3.69 -3.27
C THR A 17 7.38 -4.41 -2.37
N SER A 18 7.69 -3.83 -1.19
CA SER A 18 8.53 -4.49 -0.18
C SER A 18 7.96 -5.83 0.29
N TYR A 19 6.64 -5.92 0.46
CA TYR A 19 5.96 -7.19 0.76
C TYR A 19 6.16 -8.21 -0.37
N LEU A 20 5.90 -7.83 -1.62
CA LEU A 20 6.03 -8.73 -2.76
C LEU A 20 7.49 -9.14 -3.04
N GLU A 21 8.47 -8.27 -2.75
CA GLU A 21 9.90 -8.63 -2.75
C GLU A 21 10.20 -9.74 -1.71
N SER A 22 9.61 -9.64 -0.52
CA SER A 22 9.75 -10.68 0.50
C SER A 22 9.07 -12.00 0.10
N GLU A 23 7.98 -11.95 -0.66
CA GLU A 23 7.33 -13.12 -1.23
C GLU A 23 8.20 -13.80 -2.32
N VAL A 24 8.90 -13.03 -3.16
CA VAL A 24 9.90 -13.58 -4.08
C VAL A 24 10.99 -14.33 -3.30
N TYR A 25 11.47 -13.73 -2.21
CA TYR A 25 12.46 -14.40 -1.37
C TYR A 25 11.89 -15.64 -0.66
N ARG A 26 10.68 -15.56 -0.13
CA ARG A 26 10.01 -16.71 0.51
C ARG A 26 9.89 -17.90 -0.45
N LEU A 27 9.42 -17.64 -1.67
CA LEU A 27 9.14 -18.65 -2.68
C LEU A 27 10.38 -19.19 -3.37
N TYR A 28 11.35 -18.31 -3.69
CA TYR A 28 12.44 -18.64 -4.61
C TYR A 28 13.83 -18.44 -4.03
N LYS A 29 13.95 -17.93 -2.78
CA LYS A 29 15.22 -17.55 -2.14
C LYS A 29 16.05 -16.56 -2.98
N LYS A 30 15.37 -15.75 -3.77
CA LYS A 30 15.98 -14.75 -4.63
C LYS A 30 15.72 -13.35 -4.05
N GLU A 31 16.79 -12.62 -3.82
CA GLU A 31 16.70 -11.19 -3.49
C GLU A 31 16.46 -10.39 -4.76
N VAL A 32 15.50 -9.49 -4.72
CA VAL A 32 15.14 -8.59 -5.82
C VAL A 32 14.88 -7.21 -5.25
N LYS A 33 15.17 -6.19 -6.06
CA LYS A 33 14.73 -4.82 -5.78
C LYS A 33 13.90 -4.34 -6.97
N LEU A 34 12.63 -4.05 -6.72
CA LEU A 34 11.64 -3.70 -7.72
C LEU A 34 11.31 -2.20 -7.65
N SER A 35 10.87 -1.64 -8.75
CA SER A 35 10.56 -0.22 -8.86
C SER A 35 9.19 0.11 -8.28
N GLU A 36 9.13 0.75 -7.15
CA GLU A 36 7.91 1.31 -6.59
C GLU A 36 7.32 2.38 -7.53
N MET A 37 8.19 3.17 -8.14
CA MET A 37 7.79 4.29 -8.99
C MET A 37 7.23 3.87 -10.34
N HIS A 38 7.58 2.69 -10.86
CA HIS A 38 6.92 2.11 -12.04
C HIS A 38 5.41 1.91 -11.76
N THR A 39 5.10 1.37 -10.61
CA THR A 39 3.71 1.18 -10.15
C THR A 39 3.01 2.52 -9.96
N VAL A 40 3.65 3.47 -9.29
CA VAL A 40 3.11 4.82 -9.03
C VAL A 40 2.83 5.59 -10.33
N TYR A 41 3.73 5.53 -11.31
CA TYR A 41 3.54 6.19 -12.61
C TYR A 41 2.24 5.73 -13.29
N TYR A 42 2.02 4.42 -13.32
CA TYR A 42 0.82 3.87 -13.95
C TYR A 42 -0.45 4.09 -13.11
N GLU A 43 -0.34 4.17 -11.80
CA GLU A 43 -1.46 4.52 -10.94
C GLU A 43 -1.94 5.96 -11.20
N TYR A 44 -1.04 6.93 -11.38
CA TYR A 44 -1.41 8.27 -11.83
C TYR A 44 -2.16 8.26 -13.17
N ILE A 45 -1.73 7.43 -14.12
CA ILE A 45 -2.40 7.29 -15.43
C ILE A 45 -3.81 6.73 -15.24
N GLU A 46 -3.99 5.70 -14.42
CA GLU A 46 -5.31 5.10 -14.19
C GLU A 46 -6.25 6.06 -13.45
N ARG A 47 -5.74 6.79 -12.46
CA ARG A 47 -6.52 7.86 -11.81
C ARG A 47 -6.94 8.96 -12.78
N ALA A 48 -6.07 9.38 -13.67
CA ALA A 48 -6.42 10.38 -14.69
C ALA A 48 -7.48 9.85 -15.66
N LYS A 49 -7.43 8.57 -16.03
CA LYS A 49 -8.49 7.92 -16.84
C LYS A 49 -9.83 7.95 -16.13
N GLU A 50 -9.86 7.56 -14.85
CA GLU A 50 -11.11 7.57 -14.08
C GLU A 50 -11.65 8.99 -13.91
N TYR A 51 -10.76 9.97 -13.71
CA TYR A 51 -11.15 11.38 -13.67
C TYR A 51 -11.84 11.84 -14.97
N VAL A 52 -11.32 11.45 -16.13
CA VAL A 52 -11.93 11.74 -17.43
C VAL A 52 -13.26 11.02 -17.56
N LYS A 53 -13.30 9.73 -17.28
CA LYS A 53 -14.50 8.86 -17.38
C LYS A 53 -15.64 9.38 -16.50
N THR A 54 -15.33 9.80 -15.29
CA THR A 54 -16.30 10.32 -14.32
C THR A 54 -16.56 11.83 -14.47
N LYS A 55 -15.99 12.47 -15.50
CA LYS A 55 -16.10 13.91 -15.74
C LYS A 55 -15.73 14.76 -14.52
N GLY A 56 -14.63 14.36 -13.87
CA GLY A 56 -14.05 15.06 -12.72
C GLY A 56 -14.85 14.92 -11.42
N THR A 57 -15.64 13.87 -11.26
CA THR A 57 -16.27 13.54 -9.97
C THR A 57 -15.42 12.64 -9.10
N SER A 58 -14.55 11.80 -9.69
CA SER A 58 -13.56 11.06 -8.92
C SER A 58 -12.45 11.98 -8.41
N ALA A 59 -11.94 11.70 -7.21
CA ALA A 59 -10.81 12.43 -6.66
C ALA A 59 -9.51 12.06 -7.40
N PHE A 60 -8.69 13.07 -7.70
CA PHE A 60 -7.31 12.87 -8.14
C PHE A 60 -6.38 13.17 -6.96
N ALA A 61 -5.68 12.16 -6.47
CA ALA A 61 -4.77 12.24 -5.33
C ALA A 61 -3.56 11.29 -5.52
N GLU A 62 -2.59 11.31 -4.62
CA GLU A 62 -1.40 10.47 -4.69
C GLU A 62 -1.57 9.12 -3.96
N GLY A 63 -2.38 9.08 -2.90
CA GLY A 63 -2.64 7.90 -2.09
C GLY A 63 -3.36 6.80 -2.87
N SER A 64 -3.18 5.57 -2.48
CA SER A 64 -3.90 4.39 -3.00
C SER A 64 -3.76 3.24 -2.00
N GLU A 65 -4.37 2.10 -2.32
CA GLU A 65 -4.40 0.92 -1.48
C GLU A 65 -3.37 -0.14 -1.89
N ALA A 66 -3.08 -1.08 -0.99
CA ALA A 66 -2.15 -2.18 -1.25
C ALA A 66 -2.54 -3.00 -2.50
N ASN A 67 -3.83 -3.22 -2.74
CA ASN A 67 -4.31 -3.96 -3.90
C ASN A 67 -4.20 -3.17 -5.22
N ALA A 68 -3.93 -1.86 -5.18
CA ALA A 68 -3.56 -1.11 -6.38
C ALA A 68 -2.26 -1.65 -6.99
N VAL A 69 -1.28 -2.03 -6.16
CA VAL A 69 -0.02 -2.62 -6.64
C VAL A 69 -0.27 -3.89 -7.43
N THR A 70 -1.04 -4.83 -6.88
CA THR A 70 -1.37 -6.07 -7.58
C THR A 70 -2.15 -5.82 -8.86
N ARG A 71 -3.07 -4.84 -8.85
CA ARG A 71 -3.82 -4.39 -10.03
C ARG A 71 -2.90 -3.79 -11.10
N MET A 72 -1.96 -2.93 -10.72
CA MET A 72 -1.00 -2.34 -11.66
C MET A 72 -0.05 -3.38 -12.22
N TRP A 73 0.46 -4.29 -11.39
CA TRP A 73 1.33 -5.37 -11.86
C TRP A 73 0.64 -6.31 -12.85
N LYS A 74 -0.64 -6.64 -12.64
CA LYS A 74 -1.44 -7.42 -13.61
C LYS A 74 -1.56 -6.72 -14.96
N LYS A 75 -1.68 -5.40 -14.97
CA LYS A 75 -1.94 -4.61 -16.17
C LYS A 75 -0.67 -4.18 -16.89
N TYR A 76 0.35 -3.76 -16.15
CA TYR A 76 1.54 -3.12 -16.68
C TYR A 76 2.84 -3.87 -16.40
N GLY A 77 2.80 -4.92 -15.59
CA GLY A 77 4.00 -5.61 -15.13
C GLY A 77 4.79 -4.81 -14.11
N ILE A 78 6.05 -5.17 -13.97
CA ILE A 78 7.00 -4.52 -13.06
C ILE A 78 8.40 -4.54 -13.66
N VAL A 79 9.27 -3.65 -13.22
CA VAL A 79 10.68 -3.61 -13.62
C VAL A 79 11.58 -3.55 -12.37
N PRO A 80 12.87 -3.92 -12.48
CA PRO A 80 13.83 -3.64 -11.42
C PRO A 80 13.94 -2.14 -11.13
N GLU A 81 14.24 -1.76 -9.89
CA GLU A 81 14.52 -0.36 -9.52
C GLU A 81 15.64 0.24 -10.37
N SER A 82 16.68 -0.56 -10.71
CA SER A 82 17.81 -0.12 -11.55
C SER A 82 17.40 0.31 -12.97
N GLU A 83 16.26 -0.16 -13.48
CA GLU A 83 15.74 0.21 -14.78
C GLU A 83 14.83 1.44 -14.73
N TYR A 84 14.24 1.73 -13.58
CA TYR A 84 13.37 2.89 -13.41
C TYR A 84 13.25 3.29 -11.94
N THR A 85 13.89 4.37 -11.56
CA THR A 85 13.82 4.92 -10.20
C THR A 85 12.69 5.94 -10.02
N GLY A 86 12.11 6.46 -11.11
CA GLY A 86 11.20 7.60 -11.06
C GLY A 86 11.87 8.92 -10.67
N MET A 87 13.21 8.99 -10.74
CA MET A 87 13.99 10.19 -10.44
C MET A 87 14.76 10.64 -11.67
N LEU A 88 14.80 11.94 -11.90
CA LEU A 88 15.64 12.54 -12.92
C LEU A 88 17.12 12.60 -12.46
N PRO A 89 18.08 12.70 -13.39
CA PRO A 89 19.50 12.83 -13.05
C PRO A 89 19.75 13.97 -12.04
N GLY A 90 20.49 13.68 -10.98
CA GLY A 90 20.81 14.63 -9.92
C GLY A 90 19.81 14.68 -8.76
N GLN A 91 18.66 14.05 -8.87
CA GLN A 91 17.74 13.89 -7.73
C GLN A 91 18.23 12.78 -6.81
N THR A 92 18.09 12.99 -5.50
CA THR A 92 18.50 12.03 -4.44
C THR A 92 17.34 11.59 -3.56
N ILE A 93 16.16 12.19 -3.74
CA ILE A 93 14.95 11.90 -2.99
C ILE A 93 13.74 12.07 -3.90
N GLN A 94 12.75 11.23 -3.73
CA GLN A 94 11.45 11.38 -4.38
C GLN A 94 10.73 12.62 -3.85
N ASN A 95 10.23 13.45 -4.78
CA ASN A 95 9.44 14.63 -4.42
C ASN A 95 8.40 14.90 -5.51
N HIS A 96 7.14 14.62 -5.21
CA HIS A 96 6.04 14.78 -6.13
C HIS A 96 5.23 16.06 -5.94
N ALA A 97 5.56 16.90 -4.95
CA ALA A 97 4.71 18.03 -4.58
C ALA A 97 4.39 18.95 -5.77
N VAL A 98 5.41 19.39 -6.52
CA VAL A 98 5.21 20.28 -7.69
C VAL A 98 4.52 19.55 -8.83
N MET A 99 4.93 18.33 -9.12
CA MET A 99 4.30 17.48 -10.15
C MET A 99 2.81 17.28 -9.89
N TYR A 100 2.47 16.97 -8.66
CA TYR A 100 1.08 16.73 -8.25
C TYR A 100 0.21 18.00 -8.44
N GLU A 101 0.70 19.16 -8.02
CA GLU A 101 -0.01 20.43 -8.22
C GLU A 101 -0.19 20.74 -9.71
N GLU A 102 0.79 20.48 -10.56
CA GLU A 102 0.68 20.68 -11.99
C GLU A 102 -0.35 19.75 -12.62
N LEU A 103 -0.32 18.46 -12.28
CA LEU A 103 -1.33 17.48 -12.71
C LEU A 103 -2.74 17.89 -12.29
N LEU A 104 -2.89 18.30 -11.02
CA LEU A 104 -4.18 18.72 -10.48
C LEU A 104 -4.70 19.99 -11.16
N ALA A 105 -3.83 20.99 -11.40
CA ALA A 105 -4.19 22.21 -12.11
C ALA A 105 -4.64 21.92 -13.54
N TYR A 106 -3.93 21.05 -14.25
CA TYR A 106 -4.30 20.62 -15.58
C TYR A 106 -5.66 19.92 -15.61
N LEU A 107 -5.89 18.93 -14.74
CA LEU A 107 -7.15 18.21 -14.67
C LEU A 107 -8.33 19.11 -14.27
N LYS A 108 -8.11 20.08 -13.38
CA LYS A 108 -9.11 21.13 -13.07
C LYS A 108 -9.44 21.97 -14.31
N SER A 109 -8.46 22.29 -15.16
CA SER A 109 -8.70 23.02 -16.40
C SER A 109 -9.51 22.22 -17.42
N VAL A 110 -9.25 20.90 -17.52
CA VAL A 110 -10.06 19.95 -18.32
C VAL A 110 -11.52 19.96 -17.88
N LYS A 111 -11.74 19.92 -16.56
CA LYS A 111 -13.10 19.99 -15.98
C LYS A 111 -13.77 21.33 -16.26
N ALA A 112 -13.07 22.44 -16.06
CA ALA A 112 -13.61 23.80 -16.29
C ALA A 112 -13.96 24.05 -17.75
N SER A 113 -13.19 23.53 -18.69
CA SER A 113 -13.42 23.64 -20.13
C SER A 113 -14.36 22.56 -20.70
N ASN A 114 -14.76 21.60 -19.87
CA ASN A 114 -15.60 20.44 -20.28
C ASN A 114 -15.00 19.66 -21.47
N THR A 115 -13.67 19.49 -21.49
CA THR A 115 -12.92 18.83 -22.58
C THR A 115 -12.49 17.42 -22.17
N TRP A 116 -13.32 16.42 -22.44
CA TRP A 116 -13.18 15.05 -21.93
C TRP A 116 -12.63 14.06 -22.99
N ASN A 117 -11.70 14.51 -23.84
CA ASN A 117 -11.01 13.61 -24.75
C ASN A 117 -9.92 12.86 -24.01
N GLU A 118 -10.13 11.59 -23.71
CA GLU A 118 -9.22 10.76 -22.91
C GLU A 118 -7.81 10.71 -23.50
N GLU A 119 -7.68 10.53 -24.82
CA GLU A 119 -6.37 10.43 -25.50
C GLU A 119 -5.55 11.71 -25.30
N ILE A 120 -6.17 12.87 -25.53
CA ILE A 120 -5.52 14.18 -25.37
C ILE A 120 -5.14 14.42 -23.89
N VAL A 121 -6.08 14.16 -22.97
CA VAL A 121 -5.84 14.36 -21.55
C VAL A 121 -4.70 13.48 -21.06
N LEU A 122 -4.71 12.20 -21.40
CA LEU A 122 -3.65 11.28 -20.99
C LEU A 122 -2.30 11.56 -21.65
N ALA A 123 -2.27 12.07 -22.88
CA ALA A 123 -1.02 12.52 -23.51
C ALA A 123 -0.37 13.66 -22.70
N THR A 124 -1.17 14.63 -22.24
CA THR A 124 -0.68 15.74 -21.41
C THR A 124 -0.26 15.26 -20.02
N VAL A 125 -1.07 14.42 -19.37
CA VAL A 125 -0.72 13.83 -18.08
C VAL A 125 0.61 13.07 -18.17
N LYS A 126 0.80 12.24 -19.19
CA LYS A 126 2.06 11.53 -19.42
C LYS A 126 3.24 12.48 -19.66
N SER A 127 3.02 13.59 -20.38
CA SER A 127 4.05 14.59 -20.60
C SER A 127 4.50 15.24 -19.30
N ILE A 128 3.56 15.58 -18.42
CA ILE A 128 3.87 16.10 -17.08
C ILE A 128 4.64 15.05 -16.26
N LEU A 129 4.11 13.83 -16.14
CA LEU A 129 4.78 12.75 -15.42
C LEU A 129 6.21 12.52 -15.91
N ASN A 130 6.40 12.46 -17.23
CA ASN A 130 7.72 12.26 -17.84
C ASN A 130 8.71 13.41 -17.53
N SER A 131 8.21 14.63 -17.36
CA SER A 131 9.05 15.79 -17.03
C SER A 131 9.57 15.74 -15.58
N TYR A 132 8.93 15.01 -14.70
CA TYR A 132 9.31 14.90 -13.28
C TYR A 132 9.87 13.53 -12.89
N MET A 133 9.37 12.47 -13.50
CA MET A 133 9.71 11.08 -13.15
C MET A 133 10.51 10.36 -14.24
N GLY A 134 10.64 10.94 -15.42
CA GLY A 134 11.09 10.22 -16.62
C GLY A 134 10.02 9.23 -17.13
N ALA A 135 10.16 8.78 -18.36
CA ALA A 135 9.28 7.76 -18.93
C ALA A 135 9.71 6.36 -18.46
N PRO A 136 8.81 5.54 -17.92
CA PRO A 136 9.15 4.16 -17.59
C PRO A 136 9.48 3.36 -18.86
N PRO A 137 10.42 2.39 -18.78
CA PRO A 137 10.81 1.59 -19.93
C PRO A 137 9.66 0.67 -20.37
N THR A 138 9.46 0.57 -21.67
CA THR A 138 8.50 -0.38 -22.26
C THR A 138 9.09 -1.78 -22.41
N THR A 139 10.42 -1.89 -22.39
CA THR A 139 11.18 -3.14 -22.42
C THR A 139 12.47 -2.98 -21.61
N ILE A 140 12.96 -4.07 -21.05
CA ILE A 140 14.22 -4.14 -20.30
C ILE A 140 15.09 -5.29 -20.79
N MET A 141 16.40 -5.23 -20.52
CA MET A 141 17.33 -6.31 -20.87
C MET A 141 17.50 -7.29 -19.72
N VAL A 142 17.21 -8.57 -19.96
CA VAL A 142 17.41 -9.64 -18.97
C VAL A 142 18.15 -10.79 -19.69
N ASP A 143 19.31 -11.16 -19.17
CA ASP A 143 20.15 -12.25 -19.73
C ASP A 143 20.37 -12.13 -21.26
N GLY A 144 20.61 -10.89 -21.72
CA GLY A 144 20.85 -10.59 -23.13
C GLY A 144 19.61 -10.60 -24.03
N LYS A 145 18.40 -10.71 -23.44
CA LYS A 145 17.13 -10.65 -24.17
C LYS A 145 16.33 -9.43 -23.76
N GLN A 146 15.71 -8.79 -24.73
CA GLN A 146 14.76 -7.71 -24.50
C GLN A 146 13.39 -8.31 -24.17
N ILE A 147 12.83 -7.94 -23.01
CA ILE A 147 11.52 -8.43 -22.57
C ILE A 147 10.68 -7.26 -22.04
N SER A 148 9.37 -7.41 -22.06
CA SER A 148 8.43 -6.44 -21.49
C SER A 148 8.36 -6.55 -19.96
N PRO A 149 7.87 -5.51 -19.24
CA PRO A 149 7.61 -5.57 -17.81
C PRO A 149 6.64 -6.68 -17.39
N LEU A 150 5.66 -7.04 -18.21
CA LEU A 150 4.76 -8.16 -17.98
C LEU A 150 5.48 -9.51 -18.10
N GLU A 151 6.36 -9.67 -19.09
CA GLU A 151 7.19 -10.87 -19.22
C GLU A 151 8.19 -10.99 -18.06
N TYR A 152 8.74 -9.86 -17.60
CA TYR A 152 9.60 -9.83 -16.42
C TYR A 152 8.85 -10.31 -15.17
N LEU A 153 7.66 -9.78 -14.91
CA LEU A 153 6.80 -10.25 -13.83
C LEU A 153 6.54 -11.75 -13.91
N LYS A 154 6.12 -12.23 -15.08
CA LYS A 154 5.69 -13.62 -15.28
C LYS A 154 6.84 -14.62 -15.25
N ASN A 155 7.97 -14.31 -15.91
CA ASN A 155 9.02 -15.28 -16.19
C ASN A 155 10.22 -15.17 -15.25
N VAL A 156 10.48 -13.98 -14.68
CA VAL A 156 11.66 -13.70 -13.84
C VAL A 156 11.28 -13.57 -12.36
N ILE A 157 10.26 -12.77 -12.07
CA ILE A 157 9.76 -12.56 -10.71
C ILE A 157 8.85 -13.71 -10.29
N LYS A 158 8.01 -14.19 -11.20
CA LYS A 158 7.10 -15.33 -11.03
C LYS A 158 6.09 -15.15 -9.89
N ILE A 159 5.75 -13.93 -9.57
CA ILE A 159 4.64 -13.60 -8.67
C ILE A 159 3.36 -13.56 -9.49
N ASN A 160 2.34 -14.28 -9.01
CA ASN A 160 0.99 -14.13 -9.53
C ASN A 160 0.22 -13.16 -8.62
N PRO A 161 -0.13 -11.95 -9.10
CA PRO A 161 -0.86 -10.98 -8.28
C PRO A 161 -2.22 -11.47 -7.76
N ASP A 162 -2.84 -12.48 -8.40
CA ASP A 162 -4.10 -13.08 -7.94
C ASP A 162 -3.94 -14.00 -6.72
N ASP A 163 -2.72 -14.23 -6.27
CA ASP A 163 -2.45 -15.02 -5.08
C ASP A 163 -2.52 -14.18 -3.79
N TYR A 164 -2.76 -12.87 -3.90
CA TYR A 164 -2.78 -11.93 -2.79
C TYR A 164 -4.20 -11.40 -2.56
N ILE A 165 -4.68 -11.57 -1.34
CA ILE A 165 -6.06 -11.33 -0.95
C ILE A 165 -6.13 -10.13 -0.01
N SER A 166 -6.99 -9.17 -0.32
CA SER A 166 -7.29 -8.04 0.57
C SER A 166 -8.34 -8.44 1.59
N LEU A 167 -8.02 -8.31 2.86
CA LEU A 167 -8.94 -8.52 3.98
C LEU A 167 -9.18 -7.21 4.70
N MET A 168 -10.39 -7.03 5.19
CA MET A 168 -10.76 -5.96 6.12
C MET A 168 -11.55 -6.54 7.29
N SER A 169 -11.72 -5.75 8.35
CA SER A 169 -12.60 -6.09 9.48
C SER A 169 -13.41 -4.87 9.89
N LEU A 170 -14.64 -4.78 9.36
CA LEU A 170 -15.57 -3.68 9.60
C LEU A 170 -16.98 -4.23 9.90
N MET A 171 -17.58 -3.84 11.04
CA MET A 171 -18.92 -4.26 11.44
C MET A 171 -20.02 -3.70 10.55
N GLU A 172 -19.80 -2.57 9.90
CA GLU A 172 -20.77 -1.93 8.99
C GLU A 172 -20.98 -2.72 7.68
N LYS A 173 -20.07 -3.63 7.36
CA LYS A 173 -20.19 -4.52 6.21
C LYS A 173 -20.50 -5.95 6.68
N ILE A 174 -21.24 -6.70 5.88
CA ILE A 174 -21.61 -8.09 6.22
C ILE A 174 -20.36 -8.96 6.28
N TYR A 175 -20.16 -9.68 7.38
CA TYR A 175 -19.03 -10.61 7.50
C TYR A 175 -19.16 -11.80 6.54
N TYR A 176 -18.01 -12.29 6.09
CA TYR A 176 -17.87 -13.38 5.12
C TYR A 176 -18.51 -13.05 3.76
N THR A 177 -18.54 -11.76 3.42
CA THR A 177 -18.85 -11.27 2.07
C THR A 177 -17.73 -10.38 1.57
N LYS A 178 -17.62 -10.26 0.25
CA LYS A 178 -16.82 -9.20 -0.36
C LYS A 178 -17.60 -7.89 -0.27
N ALA A 179 -16.90 -6.83 0.02
CA ALA A 179 -17.48 -5.49 0.07
C ALA A 179 -16.45 -4.42 -0.27
N GLU A 180 -16.94 -3.27 -0.64
CA GLU A 180 -16.11 -2.09 -0.82
C GLU A 180 -15.52 -1.63 0.52
N TYR A 181 -14.22 -1.37 0.52
CA TYR A 181 -13.55 -0.66 1.58
C TYR A 181 -13.68 0.84 1.30
N ASP A 182 -14.58 1.47 2.03
CA ASP A 182 -15.07 2.82 1.75
C ASP A 182 -14.13 3.89 2.35
N VAL A 183 -12.99 4.05 1.70
CA VAL A 183 -11.97 5.04 2.03
C VAL A 183 -11.52 5.82 0.79
N PRO A 184 -11.04 7.06 0.92
CA PRO A 184 -10.67 7.90 -0.23
C PRO A 184 -9.61 7.27 -1.14
N ASP A 185 -8.70 6.48 -0.59
CA ASP A 185 -7.60 5.86 -1.32
C ASP A 185 -8.03 4.61 -2.12
N ASN A 186 -9.20 4.02 -1.83
CA ASN A 186 -9.86 3.05 -2.69
C ASN A 186 -10.66 3.76 -3.81
N TRP A 187 -10.03 4.67 -4.52
CA TRP A 187 -10.62 5.59 -5.48
C TRP A 187 -11.29 4.92 -6.69
N TRP A 188 -10.97 3.67 -6.97
CA TRP A 188 -11.61 2.87 -8.04
C TRP A 188 -12.78 2.02 -7.51
N ASN A 189 -13.17 2.23 -6.25
CA ASN A 189 -14.30 1.59 -5.58
C ASN A 189 -14.24 0.06 -5.64
N SER A 190 -13.07 -0.50 -5.32
CA SER A 190 -12.90 -1.95 -5.26
C SER A 190 -13.79 -2.56 -4.18
N ASP A 191 -14.60 -3.52 -4.57
CA ASP A 191 -15.40 -4.38 -3.70
C ASP A 191 -14.75 -5.75 -3.44
N ASP A 192 -13.48 -5.89 -3.79
CA ASP A 192 -12.71 -7.14 -3.64
C ASP A 192 -12.06 -7.29 -2.24
N TYR A 193 -12.57 -6.60 -1.23
CA TYR A 193 -12.13 -6.79 0.15
C TYR A 193 -12.98 -7.85 0.85
N TYR A 194 -12.33 -8.88 1.35
CA TYR A 194 -12.96 -9.95 2.12
C TYR A 194 -13.15 -9.48 3.56
N ASN A 195 -14.41 -9.23 3.97
CA ASN A 195 -14.72 -8.76 5.31
C ASN A 195 -14.85 -9.91 6.31
N VAL A 196 -14.11 -9.86 7.40
CA VAL A 196 -14.10 -10.90 8.43
C VAL A 196 -14.24 -10.30 9.84
N PRO A 197 -14.76 -11.06 10.82
CA PRO A 197 -14.75 -10.65 12.24
C PRO A 197 -13.33 -10.31 12.72
N LEU A 198 -13.22 -9.43 13.70
CA LEU A 198 -11.95 -8.94 14.21
C LEU A 198 -11.05 -10.04 14.80
N ASP A 199 -11.63 -11.01 15.49
CA ASP A 199 -10.90 -12.18 16.01
C ASP A 199 -10.29 -13.03 14.88
N VAL A 200 -11.03 -13.21 13.79
CA VAL A 200 -10.55 -13.90 12.58
C VAL A 200 -9.45 -13.09 11.90
N PHE A 201 -9.63 -11.78 11.77
CA PHE A 201 -8.64 -10.87 11.21
C PHE A 201 -7.31 -10.95 11.99
N MET A 202 -7.36 -10.77 13.30
CA MET A 202 -6.19 -10.84 14.18
C MET A 202 -5.53 -12.22 14.18
N ASN A 203 -6.33 -13.30 14.11
CA ASN A 203 -5.80 -14.66 14.00
C ASN A 203 -5.05 -14.86 12.67
N ILE A 204 -5.57 -14.34 11.55
CA ILE A 204 -4.89 -14.40 10.25
C ILE A 204 -3.56 -13.65 10.32
N VAL A 205 -3.54 -12.42 10.85
CA VAL A 205 -2.31 -11.62 10.99
C VAL A 205 -1.27 -12.37 11.83
N LYS A 206 -1.65 -12.83 13.03
CA LYS A 206 -0.75 -13.57 13.95
C LYS A 206 -0.25 -14.88 13.34
N THR A 207 -1.14 -15.63 12.69
CA THR A 207 -0.79 -16.94 12.14
C THR A 207 0.09 -16.79 10.90
N SER A 208 -0.19 -15.82 10.03
CA SER A 208 0.61 -15.56 8.82
C SER A 208 2.05 -15.25 9.19
N ILE A 209 2.27 -14.28 10.08
CA ILE A 209 3.64 -13.89 10.42
C ILE A 209 4.41 -15.01 11.16
N LYS A 210 3.73 -15.80 12.00
CA LYS A 210 4.32 -16.97 12.66
C LYS A 210 4.72 -18.07 11.68
N ASN A 211 4.05 -18.17 10.54
CA ASN A 211 4.36 -19.13 9.47
C ASN A 211 5.32 -18.56 8.40
N GLY A 212 5.93 -17.40 8.66
CA GLY A 212 6.92 -16.80 7.76
C GLY A 212 6.32 -16.04 6.56
N TYR A 213 5.03 -15.71 6.61
CA TYR A 213 4.38 -14.84 5.63
C TYR A 213 4.32 -13.41 6.18
N THR A 214 4.96 -12.49 5.50
CA THR A 214 4.83 -11.05 5.78
C THR A 214 3.55 -10.51 5.12
N MET A 215 3.19 -9.25 5.37
CA MET A 215 1.93 -8.67 4.87
C MET A 215 2.09 -7.16 4.63
N ALA A 216 1.44 -6.62 3.59
CA ALA A 216 1.16 -5.20 3.57
C ALA A 216 -0.10 -4.93 4.41
N ILE A 217 -0.05 -3.93 5.27
CA ILE A 217 -1.15 -3.54 6.16
C ILE A 217 -1.43 -2.05 6.00
N GLY A 218 -2.69 -1.67 6.11
CA GLY A 218 -3.16 -0.30 6.01
C GLY A 218 -3.96 0.12 7.24
N GLY A 219 -3.81 1.36 7.64
CA GLY A 219 -4.52 1.92 8.78
C GLY A 219 -4.02 3.29 9.20
N ASP A 220 -4.27 3.66 10.45
CA ASP A 220 -3.98 4.98 10.98
C ASP A 220 -2.66 5.03 11.74
N VAL A 221 -1.82 6.01 11.41
CA VAL A 221 -0.56 6.31 12.11
C VAL A 221 -0.47 7.78 12.56
N SER A 222 -1.57 8.52 12.45
CA SER A 222 -1.65 9.95 12.79
C SER A 222 -2.21 10.20 14.19
N GLU A 223 -2.65 9.17 14.89
CA GLU A 223 -3.26 9.26 16.21
C GLU A 223 -2.24 9.17 17.37
N PRO A 224 -2.62 9.63 18.57
CA PRO A 224 -1.84 9.43 19.79
C PRO A 224 -1.48 7.95 20.02
N GLY A 225 -0.24 7.72 20.48
CA GLY A 225 0.29 6.38 20.68
C GLY A 225 1.20 5.86 19.55
N TYR A 226 1.26 6.58 18.43
CA TYR A 226 2.33 6.42 17.45
C TYR A 226 3.52 7.30 17.85
N GLU A 227 4.56 6.67 18.42
CA GLU A 227 5.72 7.36 18.96
C GLU A 227 6.96 7.15 18.07
N SER A 228 7.25 8.13 17.25
CA SER A 228 8.33 8.04 16.26
C SER A 228 9.74 7.99 16.90
N GLU A 229 9.97 8.71 18.01
CA GLU A 229 11.24 8.69 18.70
C GLU A 229 11.53 7.36 19.39
N MET A 230 10.50 6.75 19.99
CA MET A 230 10.58 5.42 20.61
C MET A 230 10.44 4.28 19.60
N GLN A 231 10.02 4.57 18.38
CA GLN A 231 9.77 3.61 17.31
C GLN A 231 8.73 2.55 17.69
N VAL A 232 7.65 2.99 18.32
CA VAL A 232 6.54 2.13 18.75
C VAL A 232 5.18 2.68 18.37
N GLY A 233 4.23 1.76 18.13
CA GLY A 233 2.79 2.04 18.09
C GLY A 233 2.11 1.30 19.23
N ILE A 234 1.47 2.04 20.11
CA ILE A 234 0.73 1.54 21.29
C ILE A 234 -0.64 2.21 21.36
N ILE A 235 -1.55 1.65 22.12
CA ILE A 235 -2.78 2.34 22.53
C ILE A 235 -2.61 2.81 23.97
N PRO A 236 -2.57 4.12 24.21
CA PRO A 236 -2.48 4.64 25.58
C PRO A 236 -3.73 4.28 26.40
N THR A 237 -3.55 3.90 27.66
CA THR A 237 -4.66 3.50 28.55
C THR A 237 -5.67 4.63 28.82
N PHE A 238 -5.25 5.89 28.68
CA PHE A 238 -6.15 7.04 28.80
C PHE A 238 -7.03 7.23 27.55
N ASP A 239 -6.63 6.69 26.39
CA ASP A 239 -7.45 6.66 25.19
C ASP A 239 -8.52 5.55 25.32
N ILE A 240 -8.08 4.30 25.48
CA ILE A 240 -8.94 3.16 25.76
C ILE A 240 -8.13 2.03 26.45
N PRO A 241 -8.58 1.49 27.59
CA PRO A 241 -7.97 0.31 28.19
C PRO A 241 -8.05 -0.92 27.27
N SER A 242 -7.01 -1.75 27.30
CA SER A 242 -6.83 -2.92 26.41
C SER A 242 -8.03 -3.88 26.43
N GLU A 243 -8.64 -4.10 27.58
CA GLU A 243 -9.81 -4.98 27.77
C GLU A 243 -11.08 -4.49 27.04
N TYR A 244 -11.14 -3.22 26.65
CA TYR A 244 -12.26 -2.63 25.90
C TYR A 244 -12.00 -2.49 24.41
N ILE A 245 -10.82 -2.91 23.92
CA ILE A 245 -10.51 -2.91 22.49
C ILE A 245 -11.18 -4.11 21.84
N ASP A 246 -12.33 -3.89 21.23
CA ASP A 246 -13.15 -4.87 20.54
C ASP A 246 -13.61 -4.36 19.15
N GLU A 247 -14.50 -5.09 18.52
CA GLU A 247 -15.08 -4.71 17.22
C GLU A 247 -15.87 -3.41 17.30
N ASN A 248 -16.58 -3.15 18.41
CA ASN A 248 -17.37 -1.94 18.60
C ASN A 248 -16.45 -0.71 18.72
N ALA A 249 -15.40 -0.80 19.54
CA ALA A 249 -14.43 0.27 19.71
C ALA A 249 -13.74 0.62 18.38
N ARG A 250 -13.37 -0.40 17.59
CA ARG A 250 -12.78 -0.26 16.26
C ARG A 250 -13.75 0.40 15.28
N GLN A 251 -14.98 -0.13 15.16
CA GLN A 251 -15.98 0.42 14.24
C GLN A 251 -16.40 1.84 14.61
N PHE A 252 -16.59 2.11 15.91
CA PHE A 252 -16.96 3.44 16.36
C PHE A 252 -15.94 4.50 15.92
N ARG A 253 -14.63 4.19 16.08
CA ARG A 253 -13.56 5.11 15.69
C ARG A 253 -13.45 5.29 14.19
N PHE A 254 -13.64 4.23 13.43
CA PHE A 254 -13.66 4.31 11.97
C PHE A 254 -14.88 5.11 11.46
N SER A 255 -16.08 4.84 12.00
CA SER A 255 -17.31 5.51 11.58
C SER A 255 -17.37 7.00 11.94
N ASN A 256 -16.64 7.44 12.98
CA ASN A 256 -16.57 8.85 13.36
C ASN A 256 -15.27 9.54 12.86
N GLU A 257 -14.49 8.85 12.02
CA GLU A 257 -13.26 9.37 11.42
C GLU A 257 -12.16 9.74 12.44
N SER A 258 -12.23 9.24 13.67
CA SER A 258 -11.11 9.37 14.63
C SER A 258 -9.99 8.36 14.36
N THR A 259 -10.29 7.27 13.66
CA THR A 259 -9.33 6.38 13.04
C THR A 259 -9.60 6.38 11.53
N THR A 260 -8.58 6.70 10.74
CA THR A 260 -8.66 6.74 9.27
C THR A 260 -7.74 5.69 8.66
N ASP A 261 -7.71 5.57 7.34
CA ASP A 261 -6.67 4.83 6.62
C ASP A 261 -5.75 5.84 5.94
N ASP A 262 -4.68 6.20 6.60
CA ASP A 262 -3.77 7.25 6.15
C ASP A 262 -2.37 6.73 5.80
N HIS A 263 -2.09 5.44 6.06
CA HIS A 263 -0.75 4.90 5.83
C HIS A 263 -0.71 3.41 5.53
N GLY A 264 0.02 3.05 4.47
CA GLY A 264 0.36 1.67 4.13
C GLY A 264 1.76 1.31 4.58
N ILE A 265 1.92 0.18 5.29
CA ILE A 265 3.19 -0.28 5.86
C ILE A 265 3.38 -1.79 5.68
N HIS A 266 4.63 -2.27 5.81
CA HIS A 266 4.98 -3.68 5.67
C HIS A 266 5.23 -4.34 7.04
N LEU A 267 4.38 -5.29 7.43
CA LEU A 267 4.56 -6.12 8.62
C LEU A 267 5.52 -7.27 8.30
N VAL A 268 6.72 -7.24 8.91
CA VAL A 268 7.84 -8.11 8.53
C VAL A 268 8.22 -9.14 9.58
N GLY A 269 7.73 -9.01 10.81
CA GLY A 269 8.10 -9.93 11.88
C GLY A 269 7.25 -9.76 13.13
N TYR A 270 7.60 -10.48 14.17
CA TYR A 270 6.96 -10.36 15.48
C TYR A 270 7.93 -10.67 16.61
N TYR A 271 7.58 -10.19 17.77
CA TYR A 271 8.22 -10.53 19.05
C TYR A 271 7.13 -10.82 20.08
N LEU A 272 7.32 -11.89 20.87
CA LEU A 272 6.41 -12.24 21.94
C LEU A 272 7.02 -11.82 23.29
N LYS A 273 6.36 -10.92 24.01
CA LYS A 273 6.78 -10.43 25.31
C LYS A 273 5.60 -10.52 26.29
N ASP A 274 5.80 -11.20 27.40
CA ASP A 274 4.81 -11.34 28.49
C ASP A 274 3.43 -11.82 28.02
N GLY A 275 3.41 -12.70 27.00
CA GLY A 275 2.17 -13.22 26.38
C GLY A 275 1.56 -12.31 25.31
N VAL A 276 2.08 -11.10 25.12
CA VAL A 276 1.59 -10.10 24.16
C VAL A 276 2.43 -10.15 22.89
N THR A 277 1.77 -10.04 21.73
CA THR A 277 2.44 -9.98 20.43
C THR A 277 2.78 -8.54 20.09
N TRP A 278 4.06 -8.30 19.77
CA TRP A 278 4.56 -7.08 19.17
C TRP A 278 4.91 -7.36 17.71
N PHE A 279 4.38 -6.59 16.81
CA PHE A 279 4.63 -6.74 15.38
C PHE A 279 5.76 -5.83 14.93
N LEU A 280 6.75 -6.39 14.23
CA LEU A 280 7.82 -5.61 13.62
C LEU A 280 7.35 -5.06 12.29
N ILE A 281 7.41 -3.75 12.17
CA ILE A 281 6.98 -2.98 11.01
C ILE A 281 8.18 -2.40 10.28
N LYS A 282 8.12 -2.42 8.95
CA LYS A 282 9.05 -1.73 8.05
C LYS A 282 8.28 -0.60 7.35
N ASP A 283 8.66 0.63 7.65
CA ASP A 283 7.96 1.85 7.23
C ASP A 283 8.80 2.65 6.21
N SER A 284 8.17 3.10 5.13
CA SER A 284 8.75 3.99 4.12
C SER A 284 8.66 5.47 4.48
N GLY A 285 7.88 5.84 5.49
CA GLY A 285 7.83 7.19 6.08
C GLY A 285 9.08 7.51 6.91
N ALA A 286 10.04 6.60 7.00
CA ALA A 286 11.32 6.79 7.65
C ALA A 286 12.08 7.99 7.06
N GLY A 287 12.77 8.73 7.94
CA GLY A 287 13.44 9.99 7.58
C GLY A 287 12.56 11.23 7.76
N SER A 288 11.23 11.08 7.75
CA SER A 288 10.31 12.12 8.17
C SER A 288 9.77 11.91 9.59
N ARG A 289 9.78 10.66 10.08
CA ARG A 289 9.16 10.26 11.34
C ARG A 289 10.14 9.83 12.42
N ASN A 290 11.26 9.24 12.10
CA ASN A 290 12.28 8.88 13.07
C ASN A 290 13.62 9.54 12.79
N ALA A 291 14.51 9.49 13.76
CA ALA A 291 15.85 10.05 13.66
C ALA A 291 16.55 9.61 12.36
N GLY A 292 17.38 10.47 11.80
CA GLY A 292 17.95 10.35 10.46
C GLY A 292 18.59 9.01 10.12
N LYS A 293 19.07 8.87 8.89
CA LYS A 293 19.61 7.64 8.27
C LYS A 293 20.70 6.93 9.07
N ASP A 294 21.36 7.63 9.99
CA ASP A 294 22.40 7.06 10.85
C ASP A 294 21.83 6.23 12.03
N ASN A 295 20.53 6.29 12.27
CA ASN A 295 19.87 5.42 13.24
C ASN A 295 19.86 3.99 12.68
N LYS A 296 20.46 3.05 13.42
CA LYS A 296 20.48 1.62 13.06
C LYS A 296 19.10 0.98 12.92
N ASN A 297 18.08 1.58 13.55
CA ASN A 297 16.69 1.14 13.51
C ASN A 297 15.86 1.97 12.51
N PHE A 298 16.50 2.77 11.66
CA PHE A 298 15.83 3.61 10.68
C PHE A 298 14.71 2.85 9.95
N GLY A 299 13.48 3.36 10.07
CA GLY A 299 12.30 2.81 9.40
C GLY A 299 11.73 1.52 10.01
N TYR A 300 12.26 1.02 11.12
CA TYR A 300 11.67 -0.11 11.84
C TYR A 300 10.94 0.37 13.10
N TYR A 301 9.73 -0.18 13.32
CA TYR A 301 8.86 0.11 14.45
C TYR A 301 8.33 -1.18 15.05
N PHE A 302 7.97 -1.15 16.34
CA PHE A 302 7.19 -2.21 16.97
C PHE A 302 5.78 -1.73 17.26
N TYR A 303 4.78 -2.43 16.70
CA TYR A 303 3.38 -2.18 17.02
C TYR A 303 2.88 -3.20 18.03
N HIS A 304 2.31 -2.71 19.14
CA HIS A 304 1.59 -3.53 20.10
C HIS A 304 0.39 -4.18 19.42
N GLU A 305 -0.02 -5.38 19.87
CA GLU A 305 -1.17 -6.06 19.25
C GLU A 305 -2.47 -5.26 19.34
N ASP A 306 -2.66 -4.48 20.40
CA ASP A 306 -3.81 -3.58 20.55
C ASP A 306 -3.82 -2.48 19.48
N TYR A 307 -2.63 -1.96 19.10
CA TYR A 307 -2.52 -0.99 18.03
C TYR A 307 -2.99 -1.59 16.71
N VAL A 308 -2.52 -2.80 16.38
CA VAL A 308 -2.96 -3.49 15.17
C VAL A 308 -4.45 -3.82 15.24
N LYS A 309 -4.94 -4.28 16.39
CA LYS A 309 -6.34 -4.61 16.60
C LYS A 309 -7.28 -3.42 16.45
N LEU A 310 -6.86 -2.21 16.89
CA LEU A 310 -7.70 -1.02 16.86
C LEU A 310 -7.53 -0.17 15.62
N LYS A 311 -6.29 -0.02 15.09
CA LYS A 311 -5.93 0.97 14.09
C LYS A 311 -5.64 0.42 12.69
N ILE A 312 -5.31 -0.85 12.55
CA ILE A 312 -5.03 -1.45 11.24
C ILE A 312 -6.32 -1.98 10.64
N MET A 313 -6.80 -1.35 9.57
CA MET A 313 -8.11 -1.59 8.99
C MET A 313 -8.12 -2.69 7.94
N ASN A 314 -7.04 -2.80 7.17
CA ASN A 314 -6.93 -3.79 6.11
C ASN A 314 -5.55 -4.46 6.06
N VAL A 315 -5.49 -5.63 5.42
CA VAL A 315 -4.23 -6.33 5.12
C VAL A 315 -4.29 -6.98 3.75
N LEU A 316 -3.18 -6.97 3.04
CA LEU A 316 -2.95 -7.80 1.85
C LEU A 316 -2.11 -9.00 2.26
N VAL A 317 -2.63 -10.21 2.08
CA VAL A 317 -2.02 -11.47 2.54
C VAL A 317 -2.02 -12.52 1.44
N HIS A 318 -1.04 -13.43 1.46
CA HIS A 318 -1.01 -14.55 0.52
C HIS A 318 -2.19 -15.51 0.77
N LYS A 319 -2.87 -15.95 -0.29
CA LYS A 319 -4.07 -16.80 -0.25
C LYS A 319 -3.92 -18.08 0.57
N ASP A 320 -2.69 -18.60 0.68
CA ASP A 320 -2.44 -19.84 1.44
C ASP A 320 -2.80 -19.70 2.93
N MET A 321 -2.67 -18.49 3.48
CA MET A 321 -2.95 -18.21 4.89
C MET A 321 -4.43 -18.02 5.18
N VAL A 322 -5.25 -17.88 4.14
CA VAL A 322 -6.70 -17.59 4.27
C VAL A 322 -7.59 -18.66 3.63
N LYS A 323 -7.01 -19.75 3.12
CA LYS A 323 -7.74 -20.82 2.40
C LYS A 323 -9.00 -21.30 3.14
N ASP A 324 -8.90 -21.53 4.46
CA ASP A 324 -10.01 -22.06 5.23
C ASP A 324 -11.06 -20.98 5.52
N VAL A 325 -10.61 -19.75 5.69
CA VAL A 325 -11.51 -18.60 5.87
C VAL A 325 -12.29 -18.33 4.59
N LEU A 326 -11.62 -18.38 3.42
CA LEU A 326 -12.27 -18.16 2.11
C LEU A 326 -13.39 -19.17 1.81
N LYS A 327 -13.33 -20.37 2.38
CA LYS A 327 -14.42 -21.36 2.24
C LYS A 327 -15.75 -20.91 2.87
N LYS A 328 -15.71 -19.94 3.80
CA LYS A 328 -16.90 -19.40 4.46
C LYS A 328 -17.60 -18.30 3.63
N PHE A 329 -16.91 -17.80 2.61
CA PHE A 329 -17.50 -16.80 1.72
C PHE A 329 -18.41 -17.47 0.72
N THR A 330 -19.66 -17.06 0.70
CA THR A 330 -20.62 -17.49 -0.32
C THR A 330 -20.20 -16.98 -1.70
N LYS A 331 -20.27 -17.86 -2.69
CA LYS A 331 -19.98 -17.52 -4.09
C LYS A 331 -21.01 -16.57 -4.63
#